data_c60804f71f3869d203f5bded3405bbe0
#
_entry.id   c60804f71f3869d203f5bded3405bbe0
#
_cell.length_a   1.000
_cell.length_b   1.000
_cell.length_c   1.000
_cell.angle_alpha   90.00
_cell.angle_beta   90.00
_cell.angle_gamma   90.00
#
_symmetry.space_group_name_H-M   'P 1'
#
loop_
_entity.id
_entity.type
_entity.pdbx_description
1 polymer ?
#
loop_
_entity_poly.entity_id
_entity_poly.type
_entity_poly.pdbx_seq_one_letter_code
_entity_poly.pdbx_strand_id
1 'polypeptide(L)'
;QWNSKDGNKSIKVTPSVLGRATQHDKDVLIYVVSQLTEALNRGRDDARNRTVRFTVHDFLVTANRQTSGEGYRLLHETFERLAGTRITTDIKTGGQRVKEGFGIIDRWKIIDKSPTDERMIAVEVTLSEWLYNAVSAFEVLTIHPDYFRLRKPIARRLYEIARKHCGHQASWSIGLE
;
A
#
# COMPACT_ATOMS: atom_id res chain seq x y z
N GLN A 1 -10.93 11.26 10.93
CA GLN A 1 -10.64 12.51 10.22
C GLN A 1 -9.45 13.20 10.87
N TRP A 2 -8.58 13.76 10.06
CA TRP A 2 -7.49 14.61 10.48
C TRP A 2 -7.63 15.99 9.82
N ASN A 3 -7.34 17.03 10.56
CA ASN A 3 -7.25 18.40 10.06
C ASN A 3 -5.88 18.97 10.43
N SER A 4 -5.30 19.79 9.54
CA SER A 4 -4.09 20.56 9.87
C SER A 4 -4.37 21.61 10.93
N LYS A 5 -3.33 22.04 11.67
CA LYS A 5 -3.46 23.06 12.73
C LYS A 5 -4.01 24.38 12.21
N ASP A 6 -3.73 24.74 10.97
CA ASP A 6 -4.21 25.93 10.28
C ASP A 6 -5.60 25.77 9.62
N GLY A 7 -6.23 24.59 9.76
CA GLY A 7 -7.53 24.29 9.17
C GLY A 7 -7.57 24.19 7.65
N ASN A 8 -6.43 24.37 6.96
CA ASN A 8 -6.36 24.46 5.51
C ASN A 8 -6.28 23.12 4.79
N LYS A 9 -6.09 22.02 5.53
CA LYS A 9 -5.97 20.66 4.98
C LYS A 9 -6.76 19.68 5.81
N SER A 10 -7.47 18.79 5.15
CA SER A 10 -8.19 17.70 5.81
C SER A 10 -7.99 16.38 5.10
N ILE A 11 -7.97 15.30 5.87
CA ILE A 11 -7.98 13.93 5.36
C ILE A 11 -9.04 13.16 6.16
N LYS A 12 -10.00 12.59 5.46
CA LYS A 12 -10.98 11.67 6.00
C LYS A 12 -10.76 10.29 5.41
N VAL A 13 -10.59 9.29 6.26
CA VAL A 13 -10.53 7.89 5.87
C VAL A 13 -11.83 7.22 6.28
N THR A 14 -12.55 6.68 5.32
CA THR A 14 -13.77 5.90 5.52
C THR A 14 -13.43 4.44 5.35
N PRO A 15 -13.65 3.59 6.37
CA PRO A 15 -13.29 2.17 6.29
C PRO A 15 -14.21 1.39 5.36
N SER A 16 -13.78 0.19 4.97
CA SER A 16 -14.61 -0.80 4.28
C SER A 16 -15.68 -1.39 5.22
N VAL A 17 -16.59 -2.19 4.68
CA VAL A 17 -17.56 -2.97 5.45
C VAL A 17 -16.89 -4.01 6.37
N LEU A 18 -15.68 -4.47 6.02
CA LEU A 18 -14.86 -5.34 6.87
C LEU A 18 -14.01 -4.59 7.89
N GLY A 19 -14.23 -3.29 8.04
CA GLY A 19 -13.50 -2.45 8.96
C GLY A 19 -12.32 -1.71 8.32
N ARG A 20 -11.44 -1.18 9.17
CA ARG A 20 -10.28 -0.40 8.75
C ARG A 20 -9.18 -1.30 8.21
N ALA A 21 -8.50 -0.84 7.16
CA ALA A 21 -7.24 -1.43 6.74
C ALA A 21 -6.22 -1.42 7.89
N THR A 22 -5.56 -2.54 8.09
CA THR A 22 -4.61 -2.77 9.19
C THR A 22 -3.18 -2.47 8.75
N GLN A 23 -2.26 -2.48 9.72
CA GLN A 23 -0.83 -2.38 9.42
C GLN A 23 -0.32 -3.57 8.58
N HIS A 24 -0.98 -4.73 8.69
CA HIS A 24 -0.64 -5.90 7.89
C HIS A 24 -1.19 -5.81 6.46
N ASP A 25 -2.33 -5.15 6.25
CA ASP A 25 -2.87 -4.94 4.90
C ASP A 25 -1.96 -4.04 4.05
N LYS A 26 -1.20 -3.14 4.72
CA LYS A 26 -0.19 -2.31 4.07
C LYS A 26 0.91 -3.12 3.36
N ASP A 27 1.20 -4.34 3.79
CA ASP A 27 2.24 -5.17 3.16
C ASP A 27 1.97 -5.39 1.67
N VAL A 28 0.70 -5.57 1.29
CA VAL A 28 0.30 -5.68 -0.13
C VAL A 28 0.65 -4.40 -0.88
N LEU A 29 0.34 -3.23 -0.31
CA LEU A 29 0.66 -1.95 -0.94
C LEU A 29 2.16 -1.75 -1.09
N ILE A 30 2.94 -2.06 -0.05
CA ILE A 30 4.41 -1.97 -0.09
C ILE A 30 4.96 -2.88 -1.20
N TYR A 31 4.46 -4.12 -1.27
CA TYR A 31 4.89 -5.08 -2.29
C TYR A 31 4.55 -4.60 -3.70
N VAL A 32 3.31 -4.20 -3.95
CA VAL A 32 2.83 -3.73 -5.27
C VAL A 32 3.58 -2.47 -5.70
N VAL A 33 3.75 -1.50 -4.80
CA VAL A 33 4.50 -0.27 -5.07
C VAL A 33 5.97 -0.59 -5.38
N SER A 34 6.58 -1.54 -4.65
CA SER A 34 7.97 -1.95 -4.90
C SER A 34 8.13 -2.59 -6.29
N GLN A 35 7.19 -3.44 -6.71
CA GLN A 35 7.19 -4.05 -8.05
C GLN A 35 7.07 -3.00 -9.16
N LEU A 36 6.17 -2.03 -8.97
CA LEU A 36 5.99 -0.93 -9.92
C LEU A 36 7.22 -0.03 -9.97
N THR A 37 7.80 0.33 -8.83
CA THR A 37 9.03 1.14 -8.76
C THR A 37 10.19 0.44 -9.45
N GLU A 38 10.34 -0.88 -9.25
CA GLU A 38 11.36 -1.66 -9.94
C GLU A 38 11.15 -1.67 -11.45
N ALA A 39 9.90 -1.83 -11.91
CA ALA A 39 9.56 -1.79 -13.33
C ALA A 39 9.87 -0.43 -13.96
N LEU A 40 9.57 0.68 -13.25
CA LEU A 40 9.91 2.04 -13.66
C LEU A 40 11.43 2.24 -13.76
N ASN A 41 12.18 1.82 -12.74
CA ASN A 41 13.64 1.95 -12.71
C ASN A 41 14.33 1.17 -13.84
N ARG A 42 13.74 0.06 -14.28
CA ARG A 42 14.23 -0.76 -15.39
C ARG A 42 13.68 -0.35 -16.75
N GLY A 43 12.81 0.66 -16.81
CA GLY A 43 12.18 1.11 -18.06
C GLY A 43 11.27 0.04 -18.72
N ARG A 44 10.67 -0.85 -17.92
CA ARG A 44 9.81 -1.91 -18.42
C ARG A 44 8.48 -1.35 -18.92
N ASP A 45 7.93 -1.92 -19.99
CA ASP A 45 6.66 -1.46 -20.58
C ASP A 45 5.46 -1.66 -19.64
N ASP A 46 5.48 -2.67 -18.77
CA ASP A 46 4.41 -2.92 -17.81
C ASP A 46 4.32 -1.82 -16.73
N ALA A 47 5.37 -1.02 -16.53
CA ALA A 47 5.35 0.14 -15.64
C ALA A 47 4.41 1.26 -16.11
N ARG A 48 4.01 1.26 -17.38
CA ARG A 48 3.02 2.21 -17.92
C ARG A 48 1.59 1.88 -17.50
N ASN A 49 1.38 0.73 -16.86
CA ASN A 49 0.08 0.29 -16.41
C ASN A 49 -0.06 0.45 -14.89
N ARG A 50 -1.21 0.90 -14.43
CA ARG A 50 -1.55 0.98 -13.01
C ARG A 50 -1.82 -0.39 -12.37
N THR A 51 -1.89 -1.44 -13.17
CA THR A 51 -2.16 -2.81 -12.73
C THR A 51 -0.87 -3.60 -12.62
N VAL A 52 -0.60 -4.06 -11.41
CA VAL A 52 0.55 -4.93 -11.10
C VAL A 52 0.03 -6.36 -10.94
N ARG A 53 0.67 -7.30 -11.65
CA ARG A 53 0.39 -8.73 -11.55
C ARG A 53 1.53 -9.44 -10.83
N PHE A 54 1.19 -10.31 -9.89
CA PHE A 54 2.16 -11.11 -9.13
C PHE A 54 1.58 -12.45 -8.73
N THR A 55 2.44 -13.40 -8.36
CA THR A 55 2.00 -14.68 -7.80
C THR A 55 1.71 -14.50 -6.30
N VAL A 56 0.67 -15.16 -5.82
CA VAL A 56 0.34 -15.11 -4.39
C VAL A 56 1.46 -15.70 -3.54
N HIS A 57 2.07 -16.77 -4.01
CA HIS A 57 3.19 -17.42 -3.34
C HIS A 57 4.36 -16.45 -3.10
N ASP A 58 4.79 -15.74 -4.16
CA ASP A 58 5.93 -14.82 -4.07
C ASP A 58 5.65 -13.66 -3.09
N PHE A 59 4.42 -13.16 -3.11
CA PHE A 59 4.00 -12.16 -2.12
C PHE A 59 4.08 -12.70 -0.70
N LEU A 60 3.49 -13.88 -0.42
CA LEU A 60 3.45 -14.45 0.92
C LEU A 60 4.86 -14.73 1.46
N VAL A 61 5.75 -15.27 0.60
CA VAL A 61 7.17 -15.50 0.95
C VAL A 61 7.88 -14.18 1.24
N THR A 62 7.77 -13.20 0.34
CA THR A 62 8.40 -11.88 0.50
C THR A 62 7.90 -11.15 1.74
N ALA A 63 6.59 -11.19 2.00
CA ALA A 63 5.97 -10.57 3.16
C ALA A 63 6.16 -11.37 4.46
N ASN A 64 6.95 -12.44 4.45
CA ASN A 64 7.20 -13.33 5.59
C ASN A 64 5.90 -13.86 6.22
N ARG A 65 4.98 -14.33 5.38
CA ARG A 65 3.66 -14.86 5.75
C ARG A 65 3.56 -16.35 5.48
N GLN A 66 2.62 -17.00 6.14
CA GLN A 66 2.35 -18.41 5.91
C GLN A 66 1.78 -18.63 4.50
N THR A 67 2.30 -19.63 3.80
CA THR A 67 1.86 -20.05 2.46
C THR A 67 0.76 -21.13 2.53
N SER A 68 0.04 -21.22 3.64
CA SER A 68 -1.09 -22.12 3.87
C SER A 68 -2.41 -21.52 3.38
N GLY A 69 -3.48 -22.31 3.34
CA GLY A 69 -4.82 -21.84 3.00
C GLY A 69 -5.28 -20.62 3.80
N GLU A 70 -4.90 -20.53 5.08
CA GLU A 70 -5.18 -19.38 5.92
C GLU A 70 -4.50 -18.09 5.39
N GLY A 71 -3.26 -18.18 4.89
CA GLY A 71 -2.57 -17.03 4.27
C GLY A 71 -3.32 -16.51 3.05
N TYR A 72 -3.88 -17.39 2.24
CA TYR A 72 -4.68 -17.04 1.08
C TYR A 72 -6.02 -16.38 1.47
N ARG A 73 -6.70 -16.92 2.48
CA ARG A 73 -7.95 -16.34 3.00
C ARG A 73 -7.72 -14.92 3.55
N LEU A 74 -6.69 -14.72 4.35
CA LEU A 74 -6.33 -13.42 4.91
C LEU A 74 -5.95 -12.41 3.81
N LEU A 75 -5.35 -12.86 2.71
CA LEU A 75 -5.05 -12.01 1.57
C LEU A 75 -6.32 -11.52 0.87
N HIS A 76 -7.32 -12.38 0.69
CA HIS A 76 -8.62 -11.97 0.13
C HIS A 76 -9.26 -10.87 0.98
N GLU A 77 -9.34 -11.06 2.31
CA GLU A 77 -9.88 -10.05 3.22
C GLU A 77 -9.09 -8.73 3.19
N THR A 78 -7.76 -8.81 2.99
CA THR A 78 -6.91 -7.64 2.80
C THR A 78 -7.33 -6.83 1.59
N PHE A 79 -7.60 -7.48 0.45
CA PHE A 79 -8.07 -6.77 -0.74
C PHE A 79 -9.43 -6.12 -0.53
N GLU A 80 -10.36 -6.79 0.13
CA GLU A 80 -11.68 -6.23 0.47
C GLU A 80 -11.54 -4.98 1.37
N ARG A 81 -10.66 -5.02 2.38
CA ARG A 81 -10.42 -3.85 3.23
C ARG A 81 -9.77 -2.70 2.47
N LEU A 82 -8.77 -2.98 1.63
CA LEU A 82 -8.05 -1.96 0.86
C LEU A 82 -8.94 -1.32 -0.21
N ALA A 83 -9.68 -2.12 -0.98
CA ALA A 83 -10.57 -1.62 -2.03
C ALA A 83 -11.77 -0.86 -1.47
N GLY A 84 -12.30 -1.30 -0.34
CA GLY A 84 -13.41 -0.64 0.34
C GLY A 84 -13.03 0.60 1.16
N THR A 85 -11.73 0.84 1.38
CA THR A 85 -11.27 2.03 2.10
C THR A 85 -11.23 3.24 1.17
N ARG A 86 -11.98 4.29 1.54
CA ARG A 86 -12.04 5.55 0.79
C ARG A 86 -11.29 6.66 1.53
N ILE A 87 -10.50 7.42 0.80
CA ILE A 87 -9.80 8.61 1.28
C ILE A 87 -10.46 9.82 0.65
N THR A 88 -10.83 10.80 1.45
CA THR A 88 -11.27 12.12 0.98
C THR A 88 -10.30 13.17 1.52
N THR A 89 -9.79 13.99 0.65
CA THR A 89 -8.84 15.06 0.99
C THR A 89 -9.20 16.35 0.27
N ASP A 90 -8.79 17.48 0.82
CA ASP A 90 -8.87 18.80 0.23
C ASP A 90 -7.49 19.50 0.20
N ILE A 91 -6.44 18.70 0.17
CA ILE A 91 -5.06 19.20 0.08
C ILE A 91 -4.87 19.89 -1.26
N LYS A 92 -4.31 21.11 -1.21
CA LYS A 92 -4.02 21.89 -2.42
C LYS A 92 -2.95 21.20 -3.27
N THR A 93 -3.23 21.07 -4.56
CA THR A 93 -2.29 20.57 -5.55
C THR A 93 -2.29 21.56 -6.72
N GLY A 94 -1.11 21.94 -7.23
CA GLY A 94 -1.01 22.86 -8.37
C GLY A 94 -1.61 24.25 -8.14
N GLY A 95 -1.62 24.75 -6.88
CA GLY A 95 -2.14 26.07 -6.53
C GLY A 95 -3.65 26.16 -6.38
N GLN A 96 -4.40 25.10 -6.69
CA GLN A 96 -5.85 25.01 -6.51
C GLN A 96 -6.20 24.14 -5.31
N ARG A 97 -7.28 24.47 -4.60
CA ARG A 97 -7.86 23.61 -3.55
C ARG A 97 -8.88 22.69 -4.22
N VAL A 98 -8.52 21.42 -4.36
CA VAL A 98 -9.40 20.39 -4.93
C VAL A 98 -9.85 19.47 -3.80
N LYS A 99 -11.15 19.26 -3.68
CA LYS A 99 -11.70 18.23 -2.79
C LYS A 99 -11.85 16.96 -3.61
N GLU A 100 -11.06 15.96 -3.26
CA GLU A 100 -10.99 14.70 -4.00
C GLU A 100 -11.29 13.50 -3.10
N GLY A 101 -11.97 12.50 -3.65
CA GLY A 101 -12.26 11.23 -2.98
C GLY A 101 -11.86 10.05 -3.85
N PHE A 102 -10.93 9.21 -3.33
CA PHE A 102 -10.40 8.06 -4.07
C PHE A 102 -10.22 6.83 -3.15
N GLY A 103 -10.07 5.65 -3.75
CA GLY A 103 -9.61 4.44 -3.06
C GLY A 103 -8.08 4.38 -3.03
N ILE A 104 -7.53 3.49 -2.23
CA ILE A 104 -6.09 3.18 -2.27
C ILE A 104 -5.81 2.31 -3.49
N ILE A 105 -6.66 1.30 -3.71
CA ILE A 105 -6.69 0.49 -4.92
C ILE A 105 -8.07 0.63 -5.57
N ASP A 106 -8.10 0.64 -6.90
CA ASP A 106 -9.35 0.76 -7.66
C ASP A 106 -9.98 -0.60 -7.90
N ARG A 107 -9.14 -1.61 -8.10
CA ARG A 107 -9.59 -2.96 -8.46
C ARG A 107 -8.57 -4.00 -8.03
N TRP A 108 -9.06 -5.18 -7.71
CA TRP A 108 -8.26 -6.39 -7.58
C TRP A 108 -8.94 -7.56 -8.30
N LYS A 109 -8.15 -8.55 -8.69
CA LYS A 109 -8.61 -9.77 -9.35
C LYS A 109 -7.75 -10.94 -8.88
N ILE A 110 -8.39 -11.99 -8.42
CA ILE A 110 -7.74 -13.27 -8.11
C ILE A 110 -7.90 -14.17 -9.33
N ILE A 111 -6.83 -14.85 -9.68
CA ILE A 111 -6.79 -15.82 -10.78
C ILE A 111 -6.51 -17.19 -10.15
N ASP A 112 -7.52 -18.04 -10.17
CA ASP A 112 -7.43 -19.42 -9.68
C ASP A 112 -6.91 -20.35 -10.77
N LYS A 113 -6.41 -21.52 -10.37
CA LYS A 113 -5.88 -22.50 -11.30
C LYS A 113 -6.96 -23.08 -12.21
N SER A 114 -8.13 -23.40 -11.63
CA SER A 114 -9.29 -23.87 -12.36
C SER A 114 -10.56 -23.71 -11.50
N PRO A 115 -11.78 -23.81 -12.07
CA PRO A 115 -13.02 -23.76 -11.30
C PRO A 115 -13.15 -24.88 -10.24
N THR A 116 -12.41 -25.97 -10.40
CA THR A 116 -12.40 -27.11 -9.44
C THR A 116 -11.19 -27.12 -8.52
N ASP A 117 -10.23 -26.21 -8.74
CA ASP A 117 -9.03 -26.06 -7.92
C ASP A 117 -8.87 -24.58 -7.55
N GLU A 118 -9.39 -24.19 -6.40
CA GLU A 118 -9.44 -22.82 -5.87
C GLU A 118 -8.05 -22.30 -5.41
N ARG A 119 -6.95 -22.97 -5.80
CA ARG A 119 -5.62 -22.44 -5.50
C ARG A 119 -5.37 -21.18 -6.30
N MET A 120 -5.26 -20.07 -5.60
CA MET A 120 -4.90 -18.79 -6.18
C MET A 120 -3.49 -18.87 -6.76
N ILE A 121 -3.34 -18.66 -8.06
CA ILE A 121 -2.04 -18.68 -8.72
C ILE A 121 -1.47 -17.28 -8.94
N ALA A 122 -2.33 -16.30 -9.19
CA ALA A 122 -1.93 -14.93 -9.40
C ALA A 122 -2.99 -13.95 -8.90
N VAL A 123 -2.53 -12.72 -8.68
CA VAL A 123 -3.38 -11.57 -8.35
C VAL A 123 -3.00 -10.41 -9.26
N GLU A 124 -4.00 -9.67 -9.68
CA GLU A 124 -3.85 -8.37 -10.32
C GLU A 124 -4.41 -7.30 -9.39
N VAL A 125 -3.61 -6.28 -9.10
CA VAL A 125 -4.01 -5.11 -8.30
C VAL A 125 -3.86 -3.86 -9.13
N THR A 126 -4.96 -3.15 -9.32
CA THR A 126 -4.96 -1.84 -9.99
C THR A 126 -4.92 -0.74 -8.94
N LEU A 127 -3.82 0.00 -8.91
CA LEU A 127 -3.65 1.15 -8.02
C LEU A 127 -4.59 2.29 -8.43
N SER A 128 -5.01 3.09 -7.46
CA SER A 128 -5.68 4.35 -7.77
C SER A 128 -4.75 5.26 -8.59
N GLU A 129 -5.34 6.12 -9.41
CA GLU A 129 -4.57 7.08 -10.21
C GLU A 129 -3.68 7.95 -9.34
N TRP A 130 -4.18 8.39 -8.20
CA TRP A 130 -3.43 9.19 -7.25
C TRP A 130 -2.16 8.46 -6.76
N LEU A 131 -2.29 7.19 -6.35
CA LEU A 131 -1.14 6.42 -5.87
C LEU A 131 -0.17 6.09 -7.00
N TYR A 132 -0.66 5.72 -8.18
CA TYR A 132 0.17 5.47 -9.36
C TYR A 132 0.99 6.71 -9.75
N ASN A 133 0.37 7.89 -9.76
CA ASN A 133 1.05 9.14 -10.07
C ASN A 133 2.16 9.46 -9.05
N ALA A 134 1.90 9.27 -7.74
CA ALA A 134 2.90 9.44 -6.70
C ALA A 134 4.09 8.49 -6.86
N VAL A 135 3.85 7.23 -7.24
CA VAL A 135 4.92 6.25 -7.51
C VAL A 135 5.70 6.65 -8.76
N SER A 136 5.02 7.02 -9.84
CA SER A 136 5.63 7.41 -11.11
C SER A 136 6.46 8.70 -11.01
N ALA A 137 6.08 9.60 -10.10
CA ALA A 137 6.85 10.81 -9.77
C ALA A 137 7.97 10.55 -8.76
N PHE A 138 8.21 9.29 -8.34
CA PHE A 138 9.17 8.92 -7.29
C PHE A 138 8.96 9.65 -5.96
N GLU A 139 7.72 9.99 -5.63
CA GLU A 139 7.33 10.62 -4.35
C GLU A 139 7.12 9.58 -3.23
N VAL A 140 7.58 8.35 -3.43
CA VAL A 140 7.50 7.26 -2.47
C VAL A 140 8.85 6.94 -1.87
N LEU A 141 8.86 6.56 -0.59
CA LEU A 141 10.08 6.18 0.11
C LEU A 141 10.32 4.67 -0.02
N THR A 142 11.55 4.31 -0.35
CA THR A 142 11.99 2.92 -0.35
C THR A 142 11.97 2.35 1.06
N ILE A 143 11.43 1.15 1.22
CA ILE A 143 11.37 0.38 2.46
C ILE A 143 12.31 -0.82 2.33
N HIS A 144 13.15 -1.06 3.36
CA HIS A 144 14.07 -2.18 3.37
C HIS A 144 13.30 -3.52 3.43
N PRO A 145 13.73 -4.58 2.72
CA PRO A 145 13.05 -5.88 2.74
C PRO A 145 12.86 -6.46 4.14
N ASP A 146 13.77 -6.23 5.07
CA ASP A 146 13.65 -6.69 6.46
C ASP A 146 12.47 -6.06 7.22
N TYR A 147 11.82 -5.04 6.68
CA TYR A 147 10.58 -4.50 7.23
C TYR A 147 9.52 -5.59 7.45
N PHE A 148 9.41 -6.53 6.53
CA PHE A 148 8.45 -7.63 6.63
C PHE A 148 8.73 -8.59 7.79
N ARG A 149 9.95 -8.59 8.34
CA ARG A 149 10.33 -9.36 9.54
C ARG A 149 9.86 -8.71 10.84
N LEU A 150 9.52 -7.42 10.81
CA LEU A 150 8.96 -6.72 11.97
C LEU A 150 7.54 -7.20 12.23
N ARG A 151 7.35 -7.99 13.29
CA ARG A 151 6.04 -8.59 13.63
C ARG A 151 5.12 -7.63 14.39
N LYS A 152 5.70 -6.73 15.21
CA LYS A 152 4.91 -5.82 16.06
C LYS A 152 4.48 -4.59 15.26
N PRO A 153 3.19 -4.21 15.23
CA PRO A 153 2.71 -3.02 14.53
C PRO A 153 3.42 -1.74 14.95
N ILE A 154 3.74 -1.60 16.25
CA ILE A 154 4.48 -0.45 16.77
C ILE A 154 5.89 -0.35 16.18
N ALA A 155 6.59 -1.47 16.04
CA ALA A 155 7.94 -1.50 15.44
C ALA A 155 7.89 -1.08 13.97
N ARG A 156 6.90 -1.54 13.21
CA ARG A 156 6.67 -1.11 11.82
C ARG A 156 6.42 0.37 11.74
N ARG A 157 5.56 0.90 12.62
CA ARG A 157 5.26 2.34 12.64
C ARG A 157 6.47 3.18 12.99
N LEU A 158 7.27 2.77 13.97
CA LEU A 158 8.52 3.45 14.32
C LEU A 158 9.52 3.44 13.17
N TYR A 159 9.69 2.31 12.48
CA TYR A 159 10.52 2.23 11.28
C TYR A 159 10.07 3.23 10.20
N GLU A 160 8.77 3.28 9.89
CA GLU A 160 8.22 4.18 8.87
C GLU A 160 8.46 5.66 9.22
N ILE A 161 8.26 6.03 10.49
CA ILE A 161 8.50 7.39 10.98
C ILE A 161 9.99 7.72 10.88
N ALA A 162 10.86 6.84 11.37
CA ALA A 162 12.30 7.02 11.29
C ALA A 162 12.77 7.13 9.83
N ARG A 163 12.29 6.25 8.93
CA ARG A 163 12.63 6.28 7.51
C ARG A 163 12.22 7.59 6.84
N LYS A 164 11.07 8.14 7.22
CA LYS A 164 10.57 9.42 6.69
C LYS A 164 11.40 10.62 7.18
N HIS A 165 11.81 10.64 8.43
CA HIS A 165 12.36 11.84 9.08
C HIS A 165 13.88 11.81 9.25
N CYS A 166 14.50 10.63 9.40
CA CYS A 166 15.95 10.52 9.53
C CYS A 166 16.67 10.87 8.21
N GLY A 167 16.12 10.42 7.07
CA GLY A 167 16.73 10.66 5.75
C GLY A 167 18.18 10.15 5.70
N HIS A 168 19.12 11.04 5.40
CA HIS A 168 20.57 10.77 5.38
C HIS A 168 21.30 11.19 6.66
N GLN A 169 20.58 11.62 7.71
CA GLN A 169 21.17 12.02 8.97
C GLN A 169 21.66 10.79 9.74
N ALA A 170 22.78 10.93 10.47
CA ALA A 170 23.35 9.86 11.29
C ALA A 170 22.43 9.49 12.47
N SER A 171 21.63 10.45 12.96
CA SER A 171 20.68 10.23 14.05
C SER A 171 19.48 11.16 13.91
N TRP A 172 18.36 10.74 14.48
CA TRP A 172 17.13 11.52 14.55
C TRP A 172 16.42 11.20 15.88
N SER A 173 15.85 12.21 16.49
CA SER A 173 15.11 12.07 17.76
C SER A 173 13.71 12.67 17.65
N ILE A 174 12.75 12.11 18.38
CA ILE A 174 11.37 12.58 18.49
C ILE A 174 10.93 12.54 19.94
N GLY A 175 10.26 13.61 20.40
CA GLY A 175 9.59 13.63 21.70
C GLY A 175 8.38 12.70 21.69
N LEU A 176 8.13 12.03 22.79
CA LEU A 176 6.92 11.23 23.05
C LEU A 176 5.95 12.10 23.84
N GLU A 177 5.36 13.12 23.18
CA GLU A 177 4.28 13.92 23.75
C GLU A 177 2.91 13.42 23.29
#